data_3ac40444c32ca003261acb25ad1fb2d7
#
_entry.id   3ac40444c32ca003261acb25ad1fb2d7
#
_cell.length_a   1.000
_cell.length_b   1.000
_cell.length_c   1.000
_cell.angle_alpha   90.00
_cell.angle_beta   90.00
_cell.angle_gamma   90.00
#
_symmetry.space_group_name_H-M   'P 1'
#
loop_
_entity.id
_entity.type
_entity.pdbx_description
1 polymer ?
#
loop_
_entity_poly.entity_id
_entity_poly.type
_entity_poly.pdbx_seq_one_letter_code
_entity_poly.pdbx_strand_id
1 'polypeptide(L)'
;MNTITPFIPLAIAFLLIAGCGSPIVTPPDTVTPTLTPAPDVPTVTITPAPDILPRPTDVVPPSQQVAIQVSRNTVAIDPWVSVLFAGGAGQSYVYEMTGTLIRSDGITEVKTARAPEMGTNLLFSGTLGTDRMIVTIRYTDGNTYTVWDERVPFRGIIPP
;
A
#
# COMPACT_ATOMS: atom_id res chain seq x y z
N MET A 1 25.15 -35.48 -11.13
CA MET A 1 25.34 -35.76 -9.69
C MET A 1 24.19 -35.09 -8.94
N ASN A 2 23.24 -35.90 -8.53
CA ASN A 2 21.99 -35.44 -7.86
C ASN A 2 22.23 -35.45 -6.36
N THR A 3 22.09 -34.29 -5.72
CA THR A 3 22.12 -34.19 -4.25
C THR A 3 20.69 -34.10 -3.74
N ILE A 4 20.23 -35.17 -3.11
CA ILE A 4 18.92 -35.28 -2.47
C ILE A 4 19.05 -34.76 -1.05
N THR A 5 18.26 -33.74 -0.70
CA THR A 5 18.16 -33.18 0.67
C THR A 5 17.01 -33.87 1.40
N PRO A 6 17.20 -34.46 2.60
CA PRO A 6 16.15 -35.15 3.32
C PRO A 6 15.22 -34.20 4.09
N PHE A 7 13.92 -34.45 3.99
CA PHE A 7 12.85 -33.86 4.78
C PHE A 7 12.90 -34.37 6.24
N ILE A 8 12.84 -33.47 7.22
CA ILE A 8 12.67 -33.76 8.63
C ILE A 8 11.22 -33.42 9.02
N PRO A 9 10.41 -34.37 9.49
CA PRO A 9 9.09 -34.08 10.01
C PRO A 9 9.17 -33.61 11.47
N LEU A 10 8.66 -32.41 11.77
CA LEU A 10 8.49 -31.88 13.11
C LEU A 10 7.19 -32.41 13.73
N ALA A 11 7.32 -33.30 14.73
CA ALA A 11 6.21 -33.83 15.51
C ALA A 11 5.75 -32.80 16.54
N ILE A 12 4.47 -32.40 16.49
CA ILE A 12 3.83 -31.53 17.46
C ILE A 12 3.17 -32.42 18.53
N ALA A 13 3.66 -32.38 19.76
CA ALA A 13 3.08 -33.05 20.92
C ALA A 13 1.95 -32.20 21.51
N PHE A 14 0.72 -32.75 21.53
CA PHE A 14 -0.43 -32.17 22.22
C PHE A 14 -0.37 -32.56 23.70
N LEU A 15 -0.31 -31.54 24.59
CA LEU A 15 -0.40 -31.73 26.07
C LEU A 15 -1.84 -31.45 26.50
N LEU A 16 -2.58 -32.49 26.90
CA LEU A 16 -3.90 -32.39 27.50
C LEU A 16 -3.75 -32.15 29.02
N ILE A 17 -4.25 -31.02 29.52
CA ILE A 17 -4.36 -30.73 30.94
C ILE A 17 -5.81 -30.94 31.37
N ALA A 18 -6.06 -31.97 32.17
CA ALA A 18 -7.33 -32.23 32.87
C ALA A 18 -7.38 -31.42 34.16
N GLY A 19 -8.29 -30.45 34.26
CA GLY A 19 -8.56 -29.69 35.50
C GLY A 19 -9.74 -30.24 36.26
N CYS A 20 -9.49 -30.66 37.52
CA CYS A 20 -10.50 -31.11 38.47
C CYS A 20 -11.39 -29.99 38.97
N GLY A 21 -12.70 -30.25 39.01
CA GLY A 21 -13.70 -29.35 39.55
C GLY A 21 -13.75 -29.33 41.09
N SER A 22 -14.01 -28.15 41.65
CA SER A 22 -14.34 -27.94 43.07
C SER A 22 -15.82 -27.56 43.24
N PRO A 23 -16.49 -27.95 44.31
CA PRO A 23 -17.92 -27.71 44.50
C PRO A 23 -18.22 -26.25 44.86
N ILE A 24 -19.29 -25.76 44.25
CA ILE A 24 -19.80 -24.41 44.43
C ILE A 24 -20.64 -24.33 45.70
N VAL A 25 -20.26 -23.43 46.64
CA VAL A 25 -21.09 -23.00 47.76
C VAL A 25 -21.91 -21.79 47.23
N THR A 26 -23.25 -21.93 47.28
CA THR A 26 -24.19 -20.90 46.84
C THR A 26 -24.40 -19.89 48.02
N PRO A 27 -24.09 -18.58 47.84
CA PRO A 27 -24.56 -17.52 48.74
C PRO A 27 -25.96 -17.04 48.35
N PRO A 28 -26.74 -16.43 49.25
CA PRO A 28 -28.12 -16.05 48.98
C PRO A 28 -28.26 -14.83 48.07
N ASP A 29 -29.39 -14.81 47.36
CA ASP A 29 -29.80 -13.83 46.37
C ASP A 29 -29.70 -12.36 46.83
N THR A 30 -28.69 -11.65 46.34
CA THR A 30 -28.66 -10.19 46.32
C THR A 30 -29.27 -9.74 44.99
N VAL A 31 -30.48 -9.20 45.02
CA VAL A 31 -31.11 -8.54 43.85
C VAL A 31 -30.28 -7.34 43.41
N THR A 32 -29.44 -7.55 42.46
CA THR A 32 -28.73 -6.48 41.76
C THR A 32 -29.71 -5.78 40.82
N PRO A 33 -29.86 -4.42 40.84
CA PRO A 33 -30.70 -3.71 39.90
C PRO A 33 -30.18 -3.97 38.49
N THR A 34 -31.02 -4.53 37.64
CA THR A 34 -30.79 -4.72 36.20
C THR A 34 -30.64 -3.35 35.58
N LEU A 35 -29.42 -2.92 35.29
CA LEU A 35 -29.15 -1.77 34.43
C LEU A 35 -29.62 -2.15 33.02
N THR A 36 -30.71 -1.53 32.57
CA THR A 36 -31.12 -1.60 31.18
C THR A 36 -29.96 -1.14 30.31
N PRO A 37 -29.47 -1.96 29.36
CA PRO A 37 -28.42 -1.53 28.47
C PRO A 37 -28.93 -0.30 27.68
N ALA A 38 -28.14 0.77 27.72
CA ALA A 38 -28.38 1.94 26.88
C ALA A 38 -28.37 1.51 25.40
N PRO A 39 -29.25 2.07 24.55
CA PRO A 39 -29.25 1.72 23.13
C PRO A 39 -27.86 2.02 22.54
N ASP A 40 -27.31 1.03 21.84
CA ASP A 40 -26.05 1.17 21.10
C ASP A 40 -26.21 2.32 20.09
N VAL A 41 -25.60 3.47 20.40
CA VAL A 41 -25.46 4.56 19.45
C VAL A 41 -24.49 4.07 18.39
N PRO A 42 -24.88 3.99 17.10
CA PRO A 42 -23.94 3.55 16.07
C PRO A 42 -22.76 4.52 16.03
N THR A 43 -21.59 4.02 16.39
CA THR A 43 -20.33 4.75 16.23
C THR A 43 -20.07 4.88 14.75
N VAL A 44 -20.29 6.06 14.18
CA VAL A 44 -19.95 6.37 12.79
C VAL A 44 -18.42 6.38 12.70
N THR A 45 -17.84 5.30 12.22
CA THR A 45 -16.42 5.27 11.87
C THR A 45 -16.23 6.14 10.63
N ILE A 46 -15.76 7.37 10.84
CA ILE A 46 -15.39 8.26 9.73
C ILE A 46 -14.08 7.70 9.17
N THR A 47 -14.15 6.99 8.04
CA THR A 47 -12.95 6.67 7.24
C THR A 47 -12.38 7.98 6.73
N PRO A 48 -11.14 8.37 7.08
CA PRO A 48 -10.56 9.61 6.57
C PRO A 48 -10.56 9.58 5.05
N ALA A 49 -10.96 10.71 4.45
CA ALA A 49 -10.89 10.86 3.00
C ALA A 49 -9.45 10.66 2.51
N PRO A 50 -9.24 10.01 1.34
CA PRO A 50 -7.89 9.77 0.81
C PRO A 50 -7.16 11.10 0.61
N ASP A 51 -5.90 11.18 1.02
CA ASP A 51 -5.03 12.37 0.82
C ASP A 51 -4.58 12.42 -0.64
N ILE A 52 -5.42 12.98 -1.50
CA ILE A 52 -5.15 13.16 -2.94
C ILE A 52 -4.53 14.53 -3.26
N LEU A 53 -4.15 15.33 -2.24
CA LEU A 53 -3.50 16.62 -2.46
C LEU A 53 -2.01 16.43 -2.76
N PRO A 54 -1.50 16.92 -3.92
CA PRO A 54 -0.07 16.86 -4.23
C PRO A 54 0.75 17.68 -3.24
N ARG A 55 1.98 17.22 -3.01
CA ARG A 55 2.99 17.95 -2.22
C ARG A 55 4.14 18.39 -3.12
N PRO A 56 4.92 19.40 -2.73
CA PRO A 56 6.13 19.78 -3.47
C PRO A 56 7.09 18.60 -3.60
N THR A 57 7.71 18.47 -4.77
CA THR A 57 8.77 17.49 -5.02
C THR A 57 10.12 17.99 -4.48
N ASP A 58 11.02 17.05 -4.23
CA ASP A 58 12.36 17.37 -3.74
C ASP A 58 13.26 17.89 -4.86
N VAL A 59 14.23 18.72 -4.47
CA VAL A 59 15.26 19.20 -5.39
C VAL A 59 16.38 18.15 -5.46
N VAL A 60 16.45 17.45 -6.58
CA VAL A 60 17.50 16.45 -6.84
C VAL A 60 18.75 17.13 -7.38
N PRO A 61 19.97 16.77 -6.88
CA PRO A 61 21.23 17.29 -7.43
C PRO A 61 21.35 17.04 -8.94
N PRO A 62 21.92 17.94 -9.74
CA PRO A 62 21.97 17.80 -11.20
C PRO A 62 22.61 16.49 -11.70
N SER A 63 23.61 15.98 -10.98
CA SER A 63 24.27 14.69 -11.31
C SER A 63 23.41 13.46 -11.02
N GLN A 64 22.36 13.61 -10.22
CA GLN A 64 21.44 12.53 -9.82
C GLN A 64 20.05 12.67 -10.47
N GLN A 65 19.86 13.66 -11.34
CA GLN A 65 18.56 13.87 -12.00
C GLN A 65 18.16 12.70 -12.87
N VAL A 66 16.90 12.28 -12.72
CA VAL A 66 16.25 11.25 -13.52
C VAL A 66 14.95 11.80 -14.10
N ALA A 67 14.54 11.25 -15.24
CA ALA A 67 13.28 11.59 -15.89
C ALA A 67 12.26 10.47 -15.64
N ILE A 68 11.09 10.87 -15.14
CA ILE A 68 9.94 9.99 -14.92
C ILE A 68 8.80 10.45 -15.81
N GLN A 69 8.13 9.52 -16.46
CA GLN A 69 6.92 9.79 -17.23
C GLN A 69 5.74 9.05 -16.60
N VAL A 70 4.73 9.78 -16.19
CA VAL A 70 3.47 9.22 -15.70
C VAL A 70 2.43 9.35 -16.80
N SER A 71 1.76 8.26 -17.12
CA SER A 71 0.69 8.22 -18.10
C SER A 71 -0.51 7.44 -17.58
N ARG A 72 -1.68 7.73 -18.12
CA ARG A 72 -2.94 7.09 -17.76
C ARG A 72 -3.71 6.76 -19.03
N ASN A 73 -4.39 5.59 -19.03
CA ASN A 73 -5.27 5.24 -20.13
C ASN A 73 -6.61 5.99 -20.04
N THR A 74 -7.37 5.92 -21.14
CA THR A 74 -8.71 6.51 -21.27
C THR A 74 -9.81 5.45 -21.32
N VAL A 75 -9.47 4.18 -21.05
CA VAL A 75 -10.38 3.03 -21.11
C VAL A 75 -11.05 2.83 -19.76
N ALA A 76 -12.36 3.09 -19.70
CA ALA A 76 -13.12 3.07 -18.45
C ALA A 76 -13.33 1.67 -17.86
N ILE A 77 -13.31 0.62 -18.68
CA ILE A 77 -13.52 -0.75 -18.21
C ILE A 77 -12.31 -1.31 -17.46
N ASP A 78 -11.12 -0.79 -17.74
CA ASP A 78 -9.86 -1.18 -17.09
C ASP A 78 -8.94 0.04 -16.99
N PRO A 79 -9.22 0.95 -16.04
CA PRO A 79 -8.41 2.15 -15.84
C PRO A 79 -7.07 1.79 -15.21
N TRP A 80 -5.98 2.26 -15.80
CA TRP A 80 -4.63 2.07 -15.25
C TRP A 80 -3.81 3.36 -15.29
N VAL A 81 -2.81 3.42 -14.40
CA VAL A 81 -1.76 4.44 -14.36
C VAL A 81 -0.42 3.74 -14.54
N SER A 82 0.44 4.30 -15.38
CA SER A 82 1.75 3.76 -15.68
C SER A 82 2.83 4.78 -15.32
N VAL A 83 3.89 4.31 -14.69
CA VAL A 83 5.08 5.08 -14.33
C VAL A 83 6.26 4.50 -15.09
N LEU A 84 6.77 5.25 -16.05
CA LEU A 84 7.91 4.88 -16.89
C LEU A 84 9.17 5.58 -16.39
N PHE A 85 10.24 4.82 -16.16
CA PHE A 85 11.57 5.34 -15.92
C PHE A 85 12.22 5.69 -17.28
N ALA A 86 12.36 6.97 -17.58
CA ALA A 86 12.89 7.44 -18.86
C ALA A 86 14.42 7.65 -18.84
N GLY A 87 15.09 7.27 -17.72
CA GLY A 87 16.54 7.40 -17.58
C GLY A 87 16.95 8.78 -17.05
N GLY A 88 18.17 9.20 -17.33
CA GLY A 88 18.74 10.50 -16.94
C GLY A 88 20.18 10.40 -16.45
N ALA A 89 20.79 11.54 -16.12
CA ALA A 89 22.19 11.61 -15.67
C ALA A 89 22.45 10.79 -14.40
N GLY A 90 21.43 10.69 -13.53
CA GLY A 90 21.49 9.95 -12.27
C GLY A 90 21.21 8.45 -12.37
N GLN A 91 20.85 7.93 -13.54
CA GLN A 91 20.38 6.54 -13.69
C GLN A 91 21.31 5.51 -13.03
N SER A 92 22.61 5.61 -13.22
CA SER A 92 23.60 4.66 -12.68
C SER A 92 23.70 4.67 -11.14
N TYR A 93 23.16 5.71 -10.51
CA TYR A 93 23.15 5.83 -9.05
C TYR A 93 21.81 5.42 -8.43
N VAL A 94 20.78 5.12 -9.25
CA VAL A 94 19.47 4.71 -8.74
C VAL A 94 19.54 3.29 -8.19
N TYR A 95 19.26 3.16 -6.90
CA TYR A 95 19.12 1.86 -6.24
C TYR A 95 17.73 1.30 -6.39
N GLU A 96 16.70 2.16 -6.24
CA GLU A 96 15.31 1.73 -6.22
C GLU A 96 14.37 2.87 -6.65
N MET A 97 13.37 2.54 -7.44
CA MET A 97 12.24 3.40 -7.78
C MET A 97 10.97 2.84 -7.15
N THR A 98 10.26 3.64 -6.37
CA THR A 98 8.98 3.27 -5.76
C THR A 98 7.89 4.18 -6.27
N GLY A 99 6.83 3.59 -6.82
CA GLY A 99 5.59 4.26 -7.17
C GLY A 99 4.52 3.98 -6.11
N THR A 100 3.81 5.01 -5.69
CA THR A 100 2.67 4.92 -4.76
C THR A 100 1.46 5.59 -5.42
N LEU A 101 0.44 4.81 -5.73
CA LEU A 101 -0.84 5.30 -6.22
C LEU A 101 -1.84 5.38 -5.08
N ILE A 102 -2.30 6.58 -4.75
CA ILE A 102 -3.41 6.81 -3.81
C ILE A 102 -4.66 7.01 -4.66
N ARG A 103 -5.54 6.03 -4.62
CA ARG A 103 -6.75 6.00 -5.44
C ARG A 103 -7.86 6.84 -4.82
N SER A 104 -8.74 7.35 -5.64
CA SER A 104 -9.90 8.14 -5.20
C SER A 104 -10.91 7.33 -4.36
N ASP A 105 -10.86 5.99 -4.39
CA ASP A 105 -11.66 5.09 -3.55
C ASP A 105 -11.00 4.79 -2.17
N GLY A 106 -9.85 5.41 -1.87
CA GLY A 106 -9.12 5.26 -0.61
C GLY A 106 -8.11 4.12 -0.57
N ILE A 107 -8.03 3.30 -1.62
CA ILE A 107 -7.03 2.23 -1.71
C ILE A 107 -5.68 2.83 -2.10
N THR A 108 -4.61 2.34 -1.46
CA THR A 108 -3.23 2.70 -1.81
C THR A 108 -2.51 1.48 -2.37
N GLU A 109 -1.94 1.63 -3.57
CA GLU A 109 -1.14 0.60 -4.23
C GLU A 109 0.32 1.07 -4.31
N VAL A 110 1.26 0.21 -3.87
CA VAL A 110 2.71 0.50 -3.89
C VAL A 110 3.41 -0.54 -4.74
N LYS A 111 4.24 -0.09 -5.68
CA LYS A 111 5.11 -0.94 -6.49
C LYS A 111 6.52 -0.40 -6.51
N THR A 112 7.48 -1.32 -6.58
CA THR A 112 8.90 -1.01 -6.50
C THR A 112 9.66 -1.71 -7.61
N ALA A 113 10.62 -1.01 -8.22
CA ALA A 113 11.61 -1.58 -9.13
C ALA A 113 13.01 -1.28 -8.60
N ARG A 114 13.85 -2.32 -8.46
CA ARG A 114 15.25 -2.19 -8.06
C ARG A 114 16.13 -2.01 -9.30
N ALA A 115 17.12 -1.14 -9.19
CA ALA A 115 18.03 -0.78 -10.27
C ALA A 115 17.30 -0.60 -11.62
N PRO A 116 16.32 0.33 -11.70
CA PRO A 116 15.52 0.47 -12.89
C PRO A 116 16.37 0.90 -14.09
N GLU A 117 16.18 0.21 -15.20
CA GLU A 117 16.74 0.60 -16.49
C GLU A 117 15.79 1.54 -17.22
N MET A 118 16.31 2.27 -18.20
CA MET A 118 15.47 3.07 -19.11
C MET A 118 14.42 2.16 -19.78
N GLY A 119 13.15 2.51 -19.66
CA GLY A 119 12.03 1.69 -20.13
C GLY A 119 11.37 0.84 -19.03
N THR A 120 11.95 0.76 -17.81
CA THR A 120 11.27 0.09 -16.69
C THR A 120 9.93 0.76 -16.41
N ASN A 121 8.86 -0.04 -16.37
CA ASN A 121 7.49 0.44 -16.23
C ASN A 121 6.79 -0.20 -15.03
N LEU A 122 6.18 0.62 -14.16
CA LEU A 122 5.31 0.20 -13.08
C LEU A 122 3.87 0.49 -13.48
N LEU A 123 3.03 -0.55 -13.56
CA LEU A 123 1.63 -0.44 -13.93
C LEU A 123 0.75 -0.58 -12.69
N PHE A 124 -0.19 0.34 -12.48
CA PHE A 124 -1.09 0.42 -11.33
C PHE A 124 -2.55 0.36 -11.77
N SER A 125 -3.41 -0.22 -10.93
CA SER A 125 -4.86 -0.22 -11.15
C SER A 125 -5.45 1.11 -10.72
N GLY A 126 -5.82 1.96 -11.68
CA GLY A 126 -6.44 3.27 -11.42
C GLY A 126 -7.93 3.20 -11.13
N THR A 127 -8.57 4.37 -10.95
CA THR A 127 -10.03 4.52 -10.79
C THR A 127 -10.62 5.37 -11.91
N LEU A 128 -11.91 5.55 -11.97
CA LEU A 128 -12.56 6.52 -12.87
C LEU A 128 -12.54 7.96 -12.31
N GLY A 129 -12.04 8.14 -11.10
CA GLY A 129 -11.90 9.43 -10.44
C GLY A 129 -10.54 10.08 -10.67
N THR A 130 -10.15 10.95 -9.74
CA THR A 130 -8.83 11.56 -9.68
C THR A 130 -7.99 10.81 -8.65
N ASP A 131 -6.96 10.13 -9.12
CA ASP A 131 -5.99 9.46 -8.27
C ASP A 131 -4.78 10.39 -8.06
N ARG A 132 -3.94 10.10 -7.06
CA ARG A 132 -2.65 10.79 -6.85
C ARG A 132 -1.52 9.80 -7.04
N MET A 133 -0.55 10.16 -7.85
CA MET A 133 0.66 9.37 -8.08
C MET A 133 1.86 10.04 -7.45
N ILE A 134 2.58 9.28 -6.63
CA ILE A 134 3.83 9.70 -5.99
C ILE A 134 4.93 8.78 -6.48
N VAL A 135 6.06 9.33 -6.92
CA VAL A 135 7.25 8.54 -7.28
C VAL A 135 8.43 9.01 -6.45
N THR A 136 9.04 8.07 -5.76
CA THR A 136 10.26 8.28 -4.98
C THR A 136 11.41 7.49 -5.58
N ILE A 137 12.59 8.09 -5.60
CA ILE A 137 13.83 7.47 -6.05
C ILE A 137 14.78 7.40 -4.86
N ARG A 138 15.25 6.21 -4.57
CA ARG A 138 16.33 5.95 -3.62
C ARG A 138 17.63 5.74 -4.38
N TYR A 139 18.67 6.45 -3.98
CA TYR A 139 19.98 6.37 -4.58
C TYR A 139 20.93 5.47 -3.79
N THR A 140 22.05 5.07 -4.42
CA THR A 140 23.09 4.22 -3.81
C THR A 140 23.81 4.88 -2.64
N ASP A 141 23.77 6.21 -2.54
CA ASP A 141 24.26 6.99 -1.40
C ASP A 141 23.34 6.96 -0.18
N GLY A 142 22.17 6.31 -0.29
CA GLY A 142 21.16 6.18 0.76
C GLY A 142 20.12 7.30 0.77
N ASN A 143 20.31 8.37 -0.01
CA ASN A 143 19.33 9.44 -0.10
C ASN A 143 18.07 8.99 -0.86
N THR A 144 16.92 9.54 -0.46
CA THR A 144 15.63 9.30 -1.10
C THR A 144 14.98 10.63 -1.42
N TYR A 145 14.53 10.78 -2.66
CA TYR A 145 13.88 12.00 -3.15
C TYR A 145 12.52 11.68 -3.76
N THR A 146 11.53 12.52 -3.47
CA THR A 146 10.24 12.51 -4.18
C THR A 146 10.40 13.30 -5.46
N VAL A 147 10.41 12.59 -6.59
CA VAL A 147 10.67 13.19 -7.91
C VAL A 147 9.38 13.52 -8.68
N TRP A 148 8.25 12.92 -8.25
CA TRP A 148 6.95 13.14 -8.83
C TRP A 148 5.87 13.06 -7.76
N ASP A 149 4.93 14.01 -7.73
CA ASP A 149 3.77 13.99 -6.85
C ASP A 149 2.67 14.85 -7.47
N GLU A 150 1.76 14.21 -8.22
CA GLU A 150 0.70 14.91 -8.93
C GLU A 150 -0.62 14.13 -8.94
N ARG A 151 -1.69 14.87 -9.22
CA ARG A 151 -3.01 14.31 -9.49
C ARG A 151 -3.05 13.75 -10.90
N VAL A 152 -3.62 12.57 -11.03
CA VAL A 152 -3.80 11.87 -12.31
C VAL A 152 -5.30 11.67 -12.55
N PRO A 153 -6.02 12.69 -13.08
CA PRO A 153 -7.46 12.59 -13.32
C PRO A 153 -7.76 11.62 -14.46
N PHE A 154 -8.82 10.84 -14.34
CA PHE A 154 -9.33 10.06 -15.46
C PHE A 154 -10.01 10.98 -16.48
N ARG A 155 -9.64 10.85 -17.74
CA ARG A 155 -10.26 11.57 -18.85
C ARG A 155 -10.74 10.53 -19.86
N GLY A 156 -11.98 10.07 -19.69
CA GLY A 156 -12.62 9.21 -20.67
C GLY A 156 -12.77 9.89 -22.03
N ILE A 157 -12.74 9.11 -23.09
CA ILE A 157 -13.08 9.60 -24.43
C ILE A 157 -14.59 9.83 -24.43
N ILE A 158 -15.01 11.08 -24.61
CA ILE A 158 -16.41 11.42 -24.88
C ILE A 158 -16.59 11.26 -26.39
N PRO A 159 -17.37 10.27 -26.87
CA PRO A 159 -17.66 10.18 -28.29
C PRO A 159 -18.45 11.41 -28.74
N PRO A 160 -18.23 11.90 -29.97
CA PRO A 160 -18.93 13.05 -30.54
C PRO A 160 -20.44 12.81 -30.68
#